data_aa317450d176dc54f11bfff3941df73b
#
_entry.id   aa317450d176dc54f11bfff3941df73b
#
_cell.length_a   1.000
_cell.length_b   1.000
_cell.length_c   1.000
_cell.angle_alpha   90.00
_cell.angle_beta   90.00
_cell.angle_gamma   90.00
#
_symmetry.space_group_name_H-M   'P 1'
#
loop_
_entity.id
_entity.type
_entity.pdbx_description
1 polymer ?
#
loop_
_entity_poly.entity_id
_entity_poly.type
_entity_poly.pdbx_seq_one_letter_code
_entity_poly.pdbx_strand_id
1 'polypeptide(L)'
;MIKISKKNDLIIIDGHSGYSEYGTDIVCSSVSSIAITSVNCILKYDEDALKYKKKDGYLEIEILRHDQTIDLIIDNMFYMLKDLEKQYKDYVKLI
;
A
#
# COMPACT_ATOMS: atom_id res chain seq x y z
N MET A 1 1.83 0.35 14.72
CA MET A 1 2.64 0.84 13.57
C MET A 1 2.34 0.04 12.32
N ILE A 2 2.14 0.71 11.21
CA ILE A 2 1.99 0.07 9.92
C ILE A 2 3.38 -0.10 9.31
N LYS A 3 3.73 -1.33 8.93
CA LYS A 3 4.99 -1.65 8.28
C LYS A 3 4.74 -1.99 6.81
N ILE A 4 5.47 -1.34 5.94
CA ILE A 4 5.34 -1.48 4.48
C ILE A 4 6.65 -2.02 3.95
N SER A 5 6.60 -3.16 3.27
CA SER A 5 7.79 -3.77 2.68
C SER A 5 7.52 -4.14 1.23
N LYS A 6 8.60 -4.09 0.44
CA LYS A 6 8.60 -4.60 -0.93
C LYS A 6 9.83 -5.47 -1.10
N LYS A 7 9.61 -6.73 -1.40
CA LYS A 7 10.68 -7.68 -1.66
C LYS A 7 10.40 -8.35 -2.99
N ASN A 8 11.20 -8.00 -4.01
CA ASN A 8 10.92 -8.39 -5.38
C ASN A 8 9.54 -7.88 -5.79
N ASP A 9 8.64 -8.78 -6.17
CA ASP A 9 7.29 -8.42 -6.63
C ASP A 9 6.23 -8.57 -5.54
N LEU A 10 6.63 -8.81 -4.29
CA LEU A 10 5.72 -8.96 -3.16
C LEU A 10 5.74 -7.71 -2.29
N ILE A 11 4.59 -7.08 -2.17
CA ILE A 11 4.38 -5.89 -1.33
C ILE A 11 3.49 -6.30 -0.16
N ILE A 12 3.94 -6.01 1.05
CA ILE A 12 3.17 -6.31 2.26
C ILE A 12 2.98 -5.02 3.05
N ILE A 13 1.74 -4.73 3.38
CA ILE A 13 1.34 -3.62 4.25
C ILE A 13 0.68 -4.26 5.47
N ASP A 14 1.32 -4.17 6.62
CA ASP A 14 0.94 -4.94 7.80
C ASP A 14 0.88 -4.07 9.04
N GLY A 15 -0.18 -4.23 9.82
CA GLY A 15 -0.36 -3.60 11.11
C GLY A 15 -1.41 -2.51 11.12
N HIS A 16 -1.60 -1.97 12.31
CA HIS A 16 -2.44 -0.79 12.57
C HIS A 16 -1.52 0.35 13.02
N SER A 17 -1.86 1.58 12.65
CA SER A 17 -0.99 2.72 12.94
C SER A 17 -0.91 3.03 14.44
N GLY A 18 -2.01 2.82 15.17
CA GLY A 18 -2.11 3.20 16.57
C GLY A 18 -2.27 4.71 16.77
N TYR A 19 -2.54 5.46 15.70
CA TYR A 19 -2.73 6.91 15.74
C TYR A 19 -4.01 7.27 16.47
N SER A 20 -5.08 6.49 16.26
CA SER A 20 -6.39 6.70 16.86
C SER A 20 -7.12 5.36 16.96
N GLU A 21 -8.31 5.37 17.56
CA GLU A 21 -9.14 4.18 17.65
C GLU A 21 -9.58 3.68 16.29
N TYR A 22 -9.87 2.39 16.19
CA TYR A 22 -10.39 1.77 14.99
C TYR A 22 -11.62 2.52 14.48
N GLY A 23 -11.64 2.80 13.19
CA GLY A 23 -12.71 3.54 12.53
C GLY A 23 -12.52 5.06 12.49
N THR A 24 -11.60 5.60 13.30
CA THR A 24 -11.29 7.04 13.29
C THR A 24 -9.82 7.33 12.99
N ASP A 25 -9.06 6.30 12.67
CA ASP A 25 -7.62 6.43 12.44
C ASP A 25 -7.35 6.93 11.01
N ILE A 26 -7.03 8.21 10.90
CA ILE A 26 -6.77 8.85 9.60
C ILE A 26 -5.50 8.33 8.95
N VAL A 27 -4.54 7.84 9.72
CA VAL A 27 -3.29 7.29 9.17
C VAL A 27 -3.56 5.94 8.53
N CYS A 28 -4.29 5.05 9.21
CA CYS A 28 -4.72 3.78 8.63
C CYS A 28 -5.53 3.97 7.35
N SER A 29 -6.51 4.88 7.37
CA SER A 29 -7.34 5.12 6.21
C SER A 29 -6.55 5.75 5.06
N SER A 30 -5.57 6.61 5.35
CA SER A 30 -4.72 7.19 4.32
C SER A 30 -3.85 6.13 3.63
N VAL A 31 -3.21 5.25 4.40
CA VAL A 31 -2.42 4.14 3.84
C VAL A 31 -3.31 3.23 3.00
N SER A 32 -4.47 2.86 3.53
CA SER A 32 -5.41 1.99 2.81
C SER A 32 -5.90 2.63 1.51
N SER A 33 -6.25 3.92 1.55
CA SER A 33 -6.73 4.63 0.36
C SER A 33 -5.67 4.68 -0.74
N ILE A 34 -4.43 4.98 -0.38
CA ILE A 34 -3.32 5.02 -1.34
C ILE A 34 -3.11 3.64 -1.97
N ALA A 35 -3.01 2.60 -1.15
CA ALA A 35 -2.74 1.26 -1.61
C ALA A 35 -3.88 0.68 -2.45
N ILE A 36 -5.12 0.79 -1.96
CA ILE A 36 -6.28 0.23 -2.66
C ILE A 36 -6.56 0.99 -3.96
N THR A 37 -6.40 2.31 -3.98
CA THR A 37 -6.54 3.10 -5.20
C THR A 37 -5.55 2.64 -6.26
N SER A 38 -4.30 2.41 -5.85
CA SER A 38 -3.25 1.95 -6.77
C SER A 38 -3.53 0.54 -7.31
N VAL A 39 -3.90 -0.39 -6.43
CA VAL A 39 -4.28 -1.76 -6.82
C VAL A 39 -5.45 -1.73 -7.79
N ASN A 40 -6.48 -0.96 -7.47
CA ASN A 40 -7.68 -0.88 -8.30
C ASN A 40 -7.38 -0.27 -9.67
N CYS A 41 -6.53 0.73 -9.72
CA CYS A 41 -6.09 1.35 -10.98
C CYS A 41 -5.37 0.34 -11.86
N ILE A 42 -4.45 -0.43 -11.30
CA ILE A 42 -3.71 -1.46 -12.05
C ILE A 42 -4.67 -2.54 -12.57
N LEU A 43 -5.59 -3.01 -11.75
CA LEU A 43 -6.55 -4.05 -12.16
C LEU A 43 -7.53 -3.57 -13.22
N LYS A 44 -7.88 -2.29 -13.24
CA LYS A 44 -8.69 -1.71 -14.32
C LYS A 44 -7.91 -1.64 -15.63
N TYR A 45 -6.61 -1.39 -15.54
CA TYR A 45 -5.73 -1.37 -16.69
C TYR A 45 -5.47 -2.79 -17.22
N ASP A 46 -5.21 -3.74 -16.32
CA ASP A 46 -4.90 -5.13 -16.66
C ASP A 46 -5.26 -6.03 -15.49
N GLU A 47 -6.34 -6.80 -15.62
CA GLU A 47 -6.82 -7.67 -14.54
C GLU A 47 -5.85 -8.80 -14.18
N ASP A 48 -4.91 -9.13 -15.07
CA ASP A 48 -3.91 -10.18 -14.86
C ASP A 48 -2.58 -9.64 -14.30
N ALA A 49 -2.49 -8.34 -14.04
CA ALA A 49 -1.23 -7.70 -13.67
C ALA A 49 -0.78 -8.01 -12.25
N LEU A 50 -1.71 -8.25 -11.35
CA LEU A 50 -1.41 -8.54 -9.95
C LEU A 50 -2.51 -9.38 -9.31
N LYS A 51 -2.20 -9.96 -8.16
CA LYS A 51 -3.21 -10.47 -7.22
C LYS A 51 -2.97 -9.89 -5.85
N TYR A 52 -4.01 -9.84 -5.05
CA TYR A 52 -3.90 -9.31 -3.71
C TYR A 52 -4.75 -10.10 -2.72
N LYS A 53 -4.35 -10.02 -1.45
CA LYS A 53 -5.12 -10.55 -0.32
C LYS A 53 -5.29 -9.42 0.69
N LYS A 54 -6.50 -9.25 1.17
CA LYS A 54 -6.82 -8.21 2.13
C LYS A 54 -7.49 -8.83 3.35
N LYS A 55 -6.98 -8.48 4.53
CA LYS A 55 -7.59 -8.80 5.83
C LYS A 55 -7.55 -7.54 6.67
N ASP A 56 -8.16 -7.60 7.85
CA ASP A 56 -8.04 -6.50 8.81
C ASP A 56 -6.57 -6.30 9.20
N GLY A 57 -6.05 -5.09 8.99
CA GLY A 57 -4.66 -4.77 9.29
C GLY A 57 -3.62 -5.44 8.40
N TYR A 58 -4.02 -5.98 7.22
CA TYR A 58 -3.08 -6.68 6.35
C TYR A 58 -3.49 -6.57 4.89
N LEU A 59 -2.55 -6.19 4.05
CA LEU A 59 -2.71 -6.19 2.60
C LEU A 59 -1.44 -6.75 1.97
N GLU A 60 -1.61 -7.76 1.12
CA GLU A 60 -0.53 -8.38 0.37
C GLU A 60 -0.81 -8.20 -1.12
N ILE A 61 0.18 -7.70 -1.84
CA ILE A 61 0.07 -7.47 -3.29
C ILE A 61 1.20 -8.22 -3.97
N GLU A 62 0.87 -9.10 -4.89
CA GLU A 62 1.86 -9.80 -5.73
C GLU A 62 1.75 -9.28 -7.16
N ILE A 63 2.82 -8.65 -7.65
CA ILE A 63 2.88 -8.12 -9.01
C ILE A 63 3.26 -9.26 -9.94
N LEU A 64 2.40 -9.56 -10.93
CA LEU A 64 2.57 -10.67 -11.86
C LEU A 64 3.15 -10.25 -13.19
N ARG A 65 3.01 -8.97 -13.57
CA ARG A 65 3.51 -8.41 -14.81
C ARG A 65 4.09 -7.03 -14.58
N HIS A 66 5.05 -6.66 -15.42
CA HIS A 66 5.63 -5.32 -15.44
C HIS A 66 5.50 -4.71 -16.83
N ASP A 67 5.13 -3.45 -16.86
CA ASP A 67 5.24 -2.59 -18.01
C ASP A 67 5.36 -1.15 -17.51
N GLN A 68 5.50 -0.21 -18.44
CA GLN A 68 5.67 1.21 -18.09
C GLN A 68 4.53 1.76 -17.24
N THR A 69 3.30 1.36 -17.54
CA THR A 69 2.12 1.85 -16.82
C THR A 69 2.03 1.27 -15.42
N ILE A 70 2.21 -0.04 -15.29
CA ILE A 70 2.17 -0.73 -14.00
C ILE A 70 3.27 -0.19 -13.09
N ASP A 71 4.49 -0.06 -13.62
CA ASP A 71 5.63 0.43 -12.84
C ASP A 71 5.43 1.89 -12.40
N LEU A 72 4.84 2.72 -13.25
CA LEU A 72 4.52 4.10 -12.88
C LEU A 72 3.53 4.15 -11.71
N ILE A 73 2.49 3.34 -11.74
CA ILE A 73 1.47 3.33 -10.68
C ILE A 73 2.06 2.83 -9.37
N ILE A 74 2.89 1.78 -9.41
CA ILE A 74 3.56 1.25 -8.22
C ILE A 74 4.56 2.28 -7.65
N ASP A 75 5.34 2.92 -8.51
CA ASP A 75 6.28 3.96 -8.08
C ASP A 75 5.55 5.13 -7.41
N ASN A 76 4.43 5.55 -7.98
CA ASN A 76 3.62 6.61 -7.40
C ASN A 76 3.02 6.21 -6.05
N MET A 77 2.57 4.97 -5.93
CA MET A 77 2.07 4.45 -4.65
C MET A 77 3.13 4.57 -3.57
N PHE A 78 4.36 4.13 -3.84
CA PHE A 78 5.46 4.21 -2.88
C PHE A 78 5.89 5.64 -2.61
N TYR A 79 5.85 6.50 -3.61
CA TYR A 79 6.12 7.93 -3.42
C TYR A 79 5.16 8.55 -2.40
N MET A 80 3.88 8.25 -2.55
CA MET A 80 2.84 8.78 -1.64
C MET A 80 2.94 8.16 -0.24
N LEU A 81 3.22 6.85 -0.15
CA LEU A 81 3.41 6.18 1.13
C LEU A 81 4.64 6.72 1.88
N LYS A 82 5.71 7.01 1.15
CA LYS A 82 6.91 7.60 1.72
C LYS A 82 6.68 9.01 2.24
N ASP A 83 5.88 9.79 1.53
CA ASP A 83 5.49 11.13 1.96
C ASP A 83 4.65 11.05 3.24
N LEU A 84 3.74 10.09 3.31
CA LEU A 84 2.94 9.85 4.50
C LEU A 84 3.80 9.41 5.69
N GLU A 85 4.80 8.59 5.45
CA GLU A 85 5.77 8.18 6.47
C GLU A 85 6.48 9.38 7.08
N LYS A 86 6.87 10.36 6.27
CA LYS A 86 7.52 11.59 6.75
C LYS A 86 6.60 12.37 7.69
N GLN A 87 5.31 12.40 7.41
CA GLN A 87 4.34 13.12 8.22
C GLN A 87 3.98 12.38 9.51
N TYR A 88 4.00 11.05 9.47
CA TYR A 88 3.54 10.18 10.56
C TYR A 88 4.57 9.09 10.88
N LYS A 89 5.82 9.49 11.03
CA LYS A 89 6.96 8.57 11.16
C LYS A 89 6.89 7.63 12.36
N ASP A 90 6.10 7.98 13.39
CA ASP A 90 5.91 7.12 14.56
C ASP A 90 4.80 6.08 14.32
N TYR A 91 4.09 6.16 13.21
CA TYR A 91 2.91 5.33 12.94
C TYR A 91 3.01 4.51 11.66
N VAL A 92 3.88 4.91 10.73
CA VAL A 92 4.09 4.24 9.43
C VAL A 92 5.58 4.11 9.18
N LYS A 93 6.00 2.94 8.72
CA LYS A 93 7.42 2.70 8.39
C LYS A 93 7.56 1.85 7.13
N LEU A 94 8.32 2.36 6.17
CA LEU A 94 8.80 1.59 5.02
C LEU A 94 10.10 0.88 5.41
N ILE A 95 10.13 -0.41 5.20
CA ILE A 95 11.27 -1.25 5.61
C ILE A 95 11.88 -2.02 4.43
#